data_9e27becac33f366eb18ceba178c19d72
#
_entry.id   9e27becac33f366eb18ceba178c19d72
#
_cell.length_a   1.000
_cell.length_b   1.000
_cell.length_c   1.000
_cell.angle_alpha   90.00
_cell.angle_beta   90.00
_cell.angle_gamma   90.00
#
_symmetry.space_group_name_H-M   'P 1'
#
loop_
_entity.id
_entity.type
_entity.pdbx_description
1 polymer ?
#
loop_
_entity_poly.entity_id
_entity_poly.type
_entity_poly.pdbx_seq_one_letter_code
_entity_poly.pdbx_strand_id
1 'polypeptide(L)'
;MKIAIVAAMKEELHPFEAHFAPGKVVFAKGPIRFLEVHENLYLVQSGIGKANAAACAAWLCEKIQPDLIINTGTTGSFNPDFSLADVIVSTKFAYSDVDATGFDYAWGQVPQMPADYPVDKDL
;
A
#
# COMPACT_ATOMS: atom_id res chain seq x y z
N MET A 1 -15.45 -10.01 6.92
CA MET A 1 -14.47 -8.93 6.70
C MET A 1 -13.62 -9.31 5.50
N LYS A 2 -13.56 -8.45 4.49
CA LYS A 2 -12.67 -8.60 3.32
C LYS A 2 -11.36 -7.89 3.57
N ILE A 3 -10.25 -8.59 3.40
CA ILE A 3 -8.90 -8.07 3.64
C ILE A 3 -8.13 -8.10 2.32
N ALA A 4 -7.45 -7.01 2.01
CA ALA A 4 -6.52 -6.91 0.89
C ALA A 4 -5.10 -6.62 1.40
N ILE A 5 -4.16 -7.50 1.08
CA ILE A 5 -2.72 -7.29 1.31
C ILE A 5 -2.14 -6.75 0.00
N VAL A 6 -1.63 -5.53 0.04
CA VAL A 6 -1.12 -4.80 -1.13
C VAL A 6 0.40 -4.68 -1.05
N ALA A 7 1.09 -5.07 -2.13
CA ALA A 7 2.52 -4.84 -2.31
C ALA A 7 2.78 -4.24 -3.70
N ALA A 8 3.86 -3.48 -3.83
CA ALA A 8 4.18 -2.82 -5.09
C ALA A 8 4.74 -3.80 -6.12
N MET A 9 5.54 -4.76 -5.70
CA MET A 9 6.30 -5.66 -6.54
C MET A 9 5.91 -7.12 -6.33
N LYS A 10 6.16 -7.92 -7.37
CA LYS A 10 5.93 -9.37 -7.32
C LYS A 10 6.79 -10.04 -6.24
N GLU A 11 8.02 -9.59 -6.08
CA GLU A 11 8.98 -10.12 -5.12
C GLU A 11 8.50 -9.93 -3.67
N GLU A 12 7.88 -8.80 -3.38
CA GLU A 12 7.30 -8.49 -2.07
C GLU A 12 6.04 -9.32 -1.80
N LEU A 13 5.28 -9.64 -2.85
CA LEU A 13 4.05 -10.42 -2.73
C LEU A 13 4.30 -11.93 -2.70
N HIS A 14 5.43 -12.39 -3.27
CA HIS A 14 5.75 -13.80 -3.43
C HIS A 14 5.68 -14.65 -2.13
N PRO A 15 6.18 -14.19 -0.98
CA PRO A 15 6.06 -14.96 0.27
C PRO A 15 4.61 -15.22 0.67
N PHE A 16 3.73 -14.25 0.43
CA PHE A 16 2.29 -14.41 0.69
C PHE A 16 1.65 -15.36 -0.32
N GLU A 17 1.98 -15.23 -1.61
CA GLU A 17 1.51 -16.16 -2.64
C GLU A 17 1.92 -17.60 -2.32
N ALA A 18 3.16 -17.82 -1.89
CA ALA A 18 3.66 -19.15 -1.52
C ALA A 18 2.92 -19.73 -0.30
N HIS A 19 2.54 -18.87 0.66
CA HIS A 19 1.84 -19.28 1.87
C HIS A 19 0.36 -19.61 1.61
N PHE A 20 -0.31 -18.81 0.77
CA PHE A 20 -1.76 -18.91 0.52
C PHE A 20 -2.12 -19.57 -0.82
N ALA A 21 -1.16 -20.18 -1.53
CA ALA A 21 -1.42 -20.81 -2.82
C ALA A 21 -2.42 -21.99 -2.71
N PRO A 22 -3.18 -22.27 -3.81
CA PRO A 22 -3.23 -21.52 -5.06
C PRO A 22 -4.25 -20.37 -5.00
N GLY A 23 -3.88 -19.21 -5.57
CA GLY A 23 -4.79 -18.08 -5.73
C GLY A 23 -5.42 -18.01 -7.13
N LYS A 24 -6.62 -17.45 -7.22
CA LYS A 24 -7.33 -17.17 -8.47
C LYS A 24 -7.16 -15.71 -8.84
N VAL A 25 -6.67 -15.43 -10.06
CA VAL A 25 -6.67 -14.05 -10.58
C VAL A 25 -8.09 -13.59 -10.83
N VAL A 26 -8.54 -12.55 -10.10
CA VAL A 26 -9.88 -11.97 -10.25
C VAL A 26 -9.88 -10.63 -10.98
N PHE A 27 -8.70 -9.99 -11.06
CA PHE A 27 -8.50 -8.76 -11.84
C PHE A 27 -7.03 -8.65 -12.26
N ALA A 28 -6.79 -8.20 -13.51
CA ALA A 28 -5.46 -7.85 -13.99
C ALA A 28 -5.54 -6.73 -15.03
N LYS A 29 -4.72 -5.69 -14.88
CA LYS A 29 -4.57 -4.61 -15.86
C LYS A 29 -3.21 -3.92 -15.72
N GLY A 30 -2.38 -3.99 -16.77
CA GLY A 30 -1.01 -3.49 -16.71
C GLY A 30 -0.22 -4.18 -15.60
N PRO A 31 0.45 -3.41 -14.72
CA PRO A 31 1.19 -3.98 -13.60
C PRO A 31 0.30 -4.41 -12.41
N ILE A 32 -0.98 -4.10 -12.45
CA ILE A 32 -1.91 -4.32 -11.34
C ILE A 32 -2.58 -5.68 -11.47
N ARG A 33 -2.54 -6.46 -10.38
CA ARG A 33 -3.11 -7.80 -10.32
C ARG A 33 -3.73 -8.07 -8.95
N PHE A 34 -4.96 -8.61 -8.94
CA PHE A 34 -5.65 -9.04 -7.74
C PHE A 34 -5.84 -10.56 -7.77
N LEU A 35 -5.37 -11.24 -6.73
CA LEU A 35 -5.56 -12.66 -6.50
C LEU A 35 -6.48 -12.87 -5.30
N GLU A 36 -7.55 -13.60 -5.48
CA GLU A 36 -8.31 -14.18 -4.39
C GLU A 36 -7.62 -15.48 -3.98
N VAL A 37 -7.07 -15.53 -2.76
CA VAL A 37 -6.31 -16.67 -2.23
C VAL A 37 -7.07 -17.46 -1.18
N HIS A 38 -8.06 -16.83 -0.58
CA HIS A 38 -9.00 -17.42 0.35
C HIS A 38 -10.30 -16.63 0.31
N GLU A 39 -11.40 -17.18 0.83
CA GLU A 39 -12.64 -16.43 0.97
C GLU A 39 -12.39 -15.12 1.74
N ASN A 40 -12.66 -13.99 1.09
CA ASN A 40 -12.45 -12.64 1.61
C ASN A 40 -10.97 -12.23 1.88
N LEU A 41 -9.98 -12.96 1.34
CA LEU A 41 -8.57 -12.57 1.40
C LEU A 41 -8.00 -12.40 -0.01
N TYR A 42 -7.47 -11.22 -0.26
CA TYR A 42 -6.94 -10.83 -1.55
C TYR A 42 -5.46 -10.42 -1.43
N LEU A 43 -4.63 -10.96 -2.31
CA LEU A 43 -3.27 -10.47 -2.53
C LEU A 43 -3.28 -9.56 -3.75
N VAL A 44 -2.69 -8.39 -3.60
CA VAL A 44 -2.78 -7.31 -4.58
C VAL A 44 -1.41 -6.79 -4.93
N GLN A 45 -1.03 -6.92 -6.20
CA GLN A 45 0.13 -6.23 -6.75
C GLN A 45 -0.32 -4.90 -7.33
N SER A 46 0.24 -3.80 -6.82
CA SER A 46 -0.13 -2.46 -7.27
C SER A 46 0.71 -1.95 -8.43
N GLY A 47 1.91 -2.47 -8.63
CA GLY A 47 2.94 -1.83 -9.45
C GLY A 47 3.65 -0.72 -8.68
N ILE A 48 4.82 -0.32 -9.17
CA ILE A 48 5.70 0.66 -8.53
C ILE A 48 5.22 2.09 -8.84
N GLY A 49 5.31 2.96 -7.87
CA GLY A 49 5.06 4.40 -7.98
C GLY A 49 3.66 4.82 -7.58
N LYS A 50 3.53 6.10 -7.20
CA LYS A 50 2.30 6.69 -6.65
C LYS A 50 1.11 6.63 -7.60
N ALA A 51 1.33 6.81 -8.90
CA ALA A 51 0.28 6.73 -9.92
C ALA A 51 -0.32 5.32 -9.99
N ASN A 52 0.52 4.28 -10.00
CA ASN A 52 0.07 2.90 -9.99
C ASN A 52 -0.63 2.55 -8.67
N ALA A 53 -0.08 2.99 -7.54
CA ALA A 53 -0.68 2.77 -6.23
C ALA A 53 -2.08 3.41 -6.13
N ALA A 54 -2.24 4.65 -6.61
CA ALA A 54 -3.53 5.35 -6.61
C ALA A 54 -4.56 4.66 -7.52
N ALA A 55 -4.16 4.28 -8.74
CA ALA A 55 -5.02 3.55 -9.67
C ALA A 55 -5.43 2.18 -9.09
N CYS A 56 -4.48 1.49 -8.48
CA CYS A 56 -4.74 0.21 -7.82
C CYS A 56 -5.74 0.36 -6.68
N ALA A 57 -5.53 1.34 -5.79
CA ALA A 57 -6.44 1.60 -4.67
C ALA A 57 -7.86 1.93 -5.14
N ALA A 58 -8.01 2.75 -6.18
CA ALA A 58 -9.31 3.08 -6.75
C ALA A 58 -10.03 1.82 -7.28
N TRP A 59 -9.34 0.98 -8.07
CA TRP A 59 -9.94 -0.26 -8.58
C TRP A 59 -10.19 -1.29 -7.47
N LEU A 60 -9.33 -1.36 -6.47
CA LEU A 60 -9.52 -2.26 -5.32
C LEU A 60 -10.79 -1.89 -4.55
N CYS A 61 -10.97 -0.60 -4.25
CA CYS A 61 -12.16 -0.11 -3.58
C CYS A 61 -13.43 -0.30 -4.42
N GLU A 62 -13.36 -0.08 -5.74
CA GLU A 62 -14.50 -0.22 -6.63
C GLU A 62 -14.92 -1.69 -6.86
N LYS A 63 -13.95 -2.59 -7.07
CA LYS A 63 -14.23 -3.97 -7.51
C LYS A 63 -14.34 -4.97 -6.36
N ILE A 64 -13.55 -4.78 -5.31
CA ILE A 64 -13.46 -5.73 -4.19
C ILE A 64 -14.19 -5.18 -2.97
N GLN A 65 -14.13 -3.86 -2.74
CA GLN A 65 -14.69 -3.20 -1.56
C GLN A 65 -14.15 -3.82 -0.27
N PRO A 66 -12.82 -3.80 -0.04
CA PRO A 66 -12.24 -4.37 1.16
C PRO A 66 -12.63 -3.57 2.40
N ASP A 67 -12.81 -4.26 3.51
CA ASP A 67 -13.00 -3.65 4.82
C ASP A 67 -11.66 -3.17 5.41
N LEU A 68 -10.54 -3.84 5.01
CA LEU A 68 -9.19 -3.55 5.46
C LEU A 68 -8.20 -3.68 4.31
N ILE A 69 -7.30 -2.70 4.19
CA ILE A 69 -6.15 -2.73 3.30
C ILE A 69 -4.88 -2.70 4.13
N ILE A 70 -4.03 -3.72 3.98
CA ILE A 70 -2.71 -3.80 4.59
C ILE A 70 -1.67 -3.56 3.48
N ASN A 71 -0.95 -2.45 3.56
CA ASN A 71 0.18 -2.22 2.66
C ASN A 71 1.45 -2.84 3.25
N THR A 72 2.16 -3.64 2.46
CA THR A 72 3.41 -4.29 2.84
C THR A 72 4.46 -4.09 1.76
N GLY A 73 5.73 -4.15 2.14
CA GLY A 73 6.83 -4.01 1.20
C GLY A 73 8.14 -3.71 1.91
N THR A 74 9.13 -3.32 1.12
CA THR A 74 10.45 -2.93 1.60
C THR A 74 10.59 -1.41 1.62
N THR A 75 11.32 -0.89 2.60
CA THR A 75 11.60 0.54 2.72
C THR A 75 13.01 0.79 3.20
N GLY A 76 13.57 1.94 2.84
CA GLY A 76 14.77 2.47 3.47
C GLY A 76 14.44 3.23 4.75
N SER A 77 15.44 3.36 5.64
CA SER A 77 15.32 4.19 6.83
C SER A 77 16.51 5.14 6.93
N PHE A 78 16.23 6.37 7.38
CA PHE A 78 17.23 7.34 7.79
C PHE A 78 17.45 7.33 9.31
N ASN A 79 16.65 6.57 10.06
CA ASN A 79 16.83 6.44 11.50
C ASN A 79 17.94 5.41 11.80
N PRO A 80 19.04 5.81 12.49
CA PRO A 80 20.17 4.93 12.79
C PRO A 80 19.82 3.82 13.81
N ASP A 81 18.71 3.92 14.52
CA ASP A 81 18.26 2.91 15.47
C ASP A 81 17.66 1.67 14.79
N PHE A 82 17.35 1.75 13.50
CA PHE A 82 16.84 0.62 12.73
C PHE A 82 17.96 -0.16 12.06
N SER A 83 17.88 -1.47 12.19
CA SER A 83 18.78 -2.43 11.54
C SER A 83 18.16 -3.03 10.29
N LEU A 84 19.00 -3.64 9.46
CA LEU A 84 18.52 -4.40 8.30
C LEU A 84 17.60 -5.54 8.76
N ALA A 85 16.48 -5.67 8.07
CA ALA A 85 15.41 -6.65 8.35
C ALA A 85 14.55 -6.34 9.58
N ASP A 86 14.65 -5.17 10.19
CA ASP A 86 13.66 -4.73 11.16
C ASP A 86 12.29 -4.57 10.50
N VAL A 87 11.25 -5.00 11.19
CA VAL A 87 9.87 -4.81 10.77
C VAL A 87 9.32 -3.57 11.46
N ILE A 88 8.83 -2.63 10.67
CA ILE A 88 8.24 -1.39 11.16
C ILE A 88 6.77 -1.29 10.76
N VAL A 89 5.97 -0.69 11.62
CA VAL A 89 4.60 -0.29 11.32
C VAL A 89 4.52 1.22 11.41
N SER A 90 4.16 1.85 10.28
CA SER A 90 4.03 3.31 10.22
C SER A 90 2.81 3.77 11.01
N THR A 91 2.92 4.90 11.68
CA THR A 91 1.79 5.55 12.36
C THR A 91 1.09 6.57 11.48
N LYS A 92 1.81 7.06 10.46
CA LYS A 92 1.30 8.03 9.47
C LYS A 92 2.16 8.06 8.21
N PHE A 93 1.59 8.57 7.13
CA PHE A 93 2.26 8.80 5.85
C PHE A 93 2.17 10.27 5.45
N ALA A 94 3.20 10.74 4.73
CA ALA A 94 3.22 12.05 4.09
C ALA A 94 3.95 11.93 2.74
N TYR A 95 3.70 12.87 1.84
CA TYR A 95 4.51 12.96 0.62
C TYR A 95 5.88 13.56 0.94
N SER A 96 6.93 12.95 0.41
CA SER A 96 8.31 13.45 0.59
C SER A 96 8.73 14.45 -0.50
N ASP A 97 7.98 14.54 -1.59
CA ASP A 97 8.31 15.26 -2.82
C ASP A 97 7.30 16.36 -3.18
N VAL A 98 6.45 16.76 -2.25
CA VAL A 98 5.53 17.89 -2.41
C VAL A 98 6.08 19.09 -1.66
N ASP A 99 6.33 20.19 -2.37
CA ASP A 99 6.69 21.48 -1.81
C ASP A 99 5.69 22.56 -2.24
N ALA A 100 4.80 22.88 -1.34
CA ALA A 100 3.85 24.00 -1.48
C ALA A 100 4.05 25.05 -0.37
N THR A 101 5.23 25.09 0.24
CA THR A 101 5.56 25.98 1.36
C THR A 101 5.45 27.48 0.98
N GLY A 102 5.66 27.80 -0.30
CA GLY A 102 5.43 29.16 -0.82
C GLY A 102 3.96 29.64 -0.79
N PHE A 103 3.02 28.75 -0.47
CA PHE A 103 1.59 29.02 -0.33
C PHE A 103 1.08 28.69 1.08
N ASP A 104 1.96 28.78 2.08
CA ASP A 104 1.67 28.53 3.50
C ASP A 104 1.23 27.09 3.85
N TYR A 105 1.57 26.11 3.02
CA TYR A 105 1.38 24.68 3.33
C TYR A 105 2.61 24.09 4.01
N ALA A 106 2.43 23.03 4.78
CA ALA A 106 3.55 22.29 5.35
C ALA A 106 4.32 21.53 4.24
N TRP A 107 5.59 21.25 4.47
CA TRP A 107 6.36 20.34 3.59
C TRP A 107 5.66 18.98 3.50
N GLY A 108 5.53 18.44 2.30
CA GLY A 108 4.81 17.18 2.05
C GLY A 108 3.30 17.33 1.94
N GLN A 109 2.75 18.51 2.19
CA GLN A 109 1.32 18.74 2.11
C GLN A 109 0.90 19.08 0.67
N VAL A 110 0.01 18.26 0.10
CA VAL A 110 -0.68 18.60 -1.13
C VAL A 110 -1.70 19.72 -0.82
N PRO A 111 -1.76 20.81 -1.61
CA PRO A 111 -2.72 21.88 -1.39
C PRO A 111 -4.15 21.37 -1.22
N GLN A 112 -4.86 21.89 -0.23
CA GLN A 112 -6.23 21.52 0.15
C GLN A 112 -6.39 20.08 0.71
N MET A 113 -5.28 19.37 0.94
CA MET A 113 -5.28 18.05 1.54
C MET A 113 -4.67 18.09 2.95
N PRO A 114 -4.86 17.06 3.79
CA PRO A 114 -4.17 16.94 5.07
C PRO A 114 -2.65 16.95 4.90
N ALA A 115 -1.93 17.43 5.93
CA ALA A 115 -0.47 17.41 5.93
C ALA A 115 0.12 16.00 6.05
N ASP A 116 -0.59 15.11 6.71
CA ASP A 116 -0.27 13.67 6.79
C ASP A 116 -1.56 12.83 6.83
N TYR A 117 -1.37 11.54 6.63
CA TYR A 117 -2.44 10.52 6.57
C TYR A 117 -2.18 9.50 7.68
N PRO A 118 -2.96 9.50 8.76
CA PRO A 118 -2.81 8.50 9.81
C PRO A 118 -3.22 7.11 9.31
N VAL A 119 -2.58 6.08 9.86
CA VAL A 119 -3.06 4.71 9.73
C VAL A 119 -4.15 4.42 10.74
N ASP A 120 -4.89 3.34 10.50
CA ASP A 120 -5.85 2.84 11.49
C ASP A 120 -5.11 2.43 12.76
N LYS A 121 -5.61 2.86 13.92
CA LYS A 121 -4.97 2.60 15.22
C LYS A 121 -5.53 1.37 15.92
N ASP A 122 -6.60 0.80 15.36
CA ASP A 122 -7.30 -0.34 15.93
C ASP A 122 -6.84 -1.68 15.32
N LEU A 123 -5.70 -1.67 14.64
CA LEU A 123 -5.05 -2.83 14.03
C LEU A 123 -3.90 -3.35 14.88
#